data_158d0a015691b4c8c811daff363427de
#
_entry.id   158d0a015691b4c8c811daff363427de
#
_cell.length_a   1.000
_cell.length_b   1.000
_cell.length_c   1.000
_cell.angle_alpha   90.00
_cell.angle_beta   90.00
_cell.angle_gamma   90.00
#
_symmetry.space_group_name_H-M   'P 1'
#
loop_
_entity.id
_entity.type
_entity.pdbx_description
1 polymer ?
#
loop_
_entity_poly.entity_id
_entity_poly.type
_entity_poly.pdbx_seq_one_letter_code
_entity_poly.pdbx_strand_id
1 'polypeptide(L)'
;TLSLHDALPIWRLMKQLGKQVFGTDFHKCCATACPYKLDKEAFIQFPIGITNFSYFLAETMYAKQLEPRAFLVIDECHNVESELGKFIEVSFSEKFARSLGCRSMPAANATADSVLAWIKGPYKKTVQQMMAGLEKKMASQFGKDGASGLTEISKRYELLDKHICKVNRFIMAHDPKNWVMNSVKGDPKGGRKFEFKPVDVSPYGYEYLYRFGSRVMLMSATIVDKETFCKSVGIDPNDAAFIHVPSPFPPQNRPIHYLGVGSMSKDNIDQTLPKMAQVVKDLLELHKDEKGIIHCVNYKVAKFITDTVKSPRLLLHDSENRDETIDFHLNSPDPTVLVSPSMTEGVDLADDASRFQILCKVPFPYLGDQVIQMRKQRHPSWYACATARTVIQAFGRSIRNESDHATSYILDSDWQRFFRTNASMFPPEFVAALQG
;
A
#
# COMPACT_ATOMS: atom_id res chain seq x y z
N THR A 1 33.97 -5.28 7.69
CA THR A 1 32.74 -4.74 8.30
C THR A 1 31.57 -5.20 7.47
N LEU A 2 30.78 -6.14 7.99
CA LEU A 2 29.52 -6.57 7.39
C LEU A 2 28.52 -5.41 7.47
N SER A 3 27.80 -5.13 6.38
CA SER A 3 26.72 -4.15 6.41
C SER A 3 25.60 -4.61 7.36
N LEU A 4 24.81 -3.68 7.88
CA LEU A 4 23.64 -3.96 8.72
C LEU A 4 22.68 -5.00 8.09
N HIS A 5 22.56 -4.97 6.75
CA HIS A 5 21.76 -5.91 5.97
C HIS A 5 22.33 -7.34 5.96
N ASP A 6 23.65 -7.47 6.11
CA ASP A 6 24.34 -8.75 6.03
C ASP A 6 24.38 -9.48 7.39
N ALA A 7 24.33 -8.74 8.50
CA ALA A 7 24.38 -9.32 9.86
C ALA A 7 23.06 -9.98 10.32
N LEU A 8 21.92 -9.49 9.84
CA LEU A 8 20.58 -9.95 10.26
C LEU A 8 20.27 -11.43 9.96
N PRO A 9 20.51 -11.93 8.73
CA PRO A 9 20.28 -13.33 8.40
C PRO A 9 21.16 -14.28 9.21
N ILE A 10 22.42 -13.90 9.38
CA ILE A 10 23.39 -14.69 10.16
C ILE A 10 22.97 -14.77 11.62
N TRP A 11 22.51 -13.68 12.22
CA TRP A 11 22.11 -13.66 13.63
C TRP A 11 20.86 -14.50 13.92
N ARG A 12 19.85 -14.48 13.05
CA ARG A 12 18.66 -15.35 13.19
C ARG A 12 19.03 -16.82 13.11
N LEU A 13 19.88 -17.15 12.17
CA LEU A 13 20.39 -18.51 12.01
C LEU A 13 21.18 -18.96 13.22
N MET A 14 22.02 -18.11 13.79
CA MET A 14 22.78 -18.39 15.02
C MET A 14 21.87 -18.69 16.21
N LYS A 15 20.74 -18.00 16.31
CA LYS A 15 19.73 -18.25 17.34
C LYS A 15 19.03 -19.61 17.15
N GLN A 16 18.82 -20.02 15.89
CA GLN A 16 18.16 -21.27 15.53
C GLN A 16 19.09 -22.49 15.64
N LEU A 17 20.34 -22.36 15.20
CA LEU A 17 21.31 -23.46 15.15
C LEU A 17 22.14 -23.59 16.44
N GLY A 18 22.04 -22.62 17.34
CA GLY A 18 22.68 -22.63 18.65
C GLY A 18 24.20 -22.42 18.63
N LYS A 19 24.80 -22.35 19.84
CA LYS A 19 26.24 -22.11 20.07
C LYS A 19 27.17 -23.12 19.42
N GLN A 20 26.66 -24.31 19.12
CA GLN A 20 27.48 -25.44 18.60
C GLN A 20 27.98 -25.19 17.18
N VAL A 21 27.25 -24.39 16.36
CA VAL A 21 27.58 -24.16 14.94
C VAL A 21 28.48 -22.95 14.74
N PHE A 22 28.38 -21.92 15.58
CA PHE A 22 29.01 -20.61 15.34
C PHE A 22 30.11 -20.18 16.31
N GLY A 23 30.43 -20.96 17.30
CA GLY A 23 31.46 -20.64 18.30
C GLY A 23 31.16 -19.40 19.16
N THR A 24 31.84 -19.30 20.30
CA THR A 24 31.56 -18.27 21.32
C THR A 24 31.97 -16.85 20.91
N ASP A 25 33.04 -16.68 20.12
CA ASP A 25 33.62 -15.36 19.84
C ASP A 25 32.83 -14.60 18.77
N PHE A 26 32.36 -15.27 17.72
CA PHE A 26 31.47 -14.67 16.74
C PHE A 26 30.12 -14.30 17.36
N HIS A 27 29.60 -15.13 18.25
CA HIS A 27 28.39 -14.83 18.99
C HIS A 27 28.53 -13.59 19.85
N LYS A 28 29.65 -13.42 20.55
CA LYS A 28 29.91 -12.22 21.37
C LYS A 28 30.02 -10.96 20.51
N CYS A 29 30.76 -10.99 19.41
CA CYS A 29 30.94 -9.86 18.53
C CYS A 29 29.60 -9.37 17.92
N CYS A 30 28.77 -10.27 17.37
CA CYS A 30 27.46 -9.93 16.85
C CYS A 30 26.45 -9.56 17.94
N ALA A 31 26.64 -10.02 19.17
CA ALA A 31 25.76 -9.67 20.28
C ALA A 31 26.01 -8.25 20.82
N THR A 32 27.25 -7.78 20.76
CA THR A 32 27.66 -6.54 21.46
C THR A 32 27.90 -5.34 20.55
N ALA A 33 28.08 -5.54 19.23
CA ALA A 33 28.55 -4.50 18.32
C ALA A 33 27.63 -4.20 17.13
N CYS A 34 26.49 -4.89 16.98
CA CYS A 34 25.57 -4.64 15.87
C CYS A 34 24.62 -3.47 16.20
N PRO A 35 24.73 -2.29 15.55
CA PRO A 35 23.86 -1.13 15.80
C PRO A 35 22.38 -1.46 15.67
N TYR A 36 21.98 -2.20 14.62
CA TYR A 36 20.60 -2.63 14.43
C TYR A 36 20.06 -3.45 15.61
N LYS A 37 20.88 -4.33 16.19
CA LYS A 37 20.46 -5.14 17.33
C LYS A 37 20.28 -4.28 18.57
N LEU A 38 21.19 -3.34 18.82
CA LEU A 38 21.10 -2.40 19.94
C LEU A 38 19.86 -1.51 19.81
N ASP A 39 19.61 -0.94 18.63
CA ASP A 39 18.43 -0.13 18.36
C ASP A 39 17.14 -0.94 18.49
N LYS A 40 17.15 -2.19 18.03
CA LYS A 40 16.00 -3.09 18.18
C LYS A 40 15.75 -3.47 19.64
N GLU A 41 16.81 -3.79 20.42
CA GLU A 41 16.68 -4.07 21.84
C GLU A 41 16.18 -2.83 22.60
N ALA A 42 16.70 -1.65 22.27
CA ALA A 42 16.21 -0.40 22.80
C ALA A 42 14.70 -0.20 22.47
N PHE A 43 14.31 -0.36 21.21
CA PHE A 43 12.90 -0.28 20.80
C PHE A 43 11.99 -1.24 21.60
N ILE A 44 12.46 -2.46 21.86
CA ILE A 44 11.69 -3.47 22.62
C ILE A 44 11.59 -3.08 24.11
N GLN A 45 12.68 -2.55 24.70
CA GLN A 45 12.77 -2.26 26.13
C GLN A 45 12.19 -0.90 26.52
N PHE A 46 12.23 0.10 25.62
CA PHE A 46 11.72 1.43 25.96
C PHE A 46 10.18 1.44 26.09
N PRO A 47 9.64 2.27 27.00
CA PRO A 47 8.19 2.37 27.22
C PRO A 47 7.44 2.89 25.98
N ILE A 48 8.09 3.71 25.13
CA ILE A 48 7.54 4.23 23.88
C ILE A 48 8.41 3.75 22.74
N GLY A 49 7.80 3.09 21.75
CA GLY A 49 8.47 2.68 20.51
C GLY A 49 7.67 3.14 19.30
N ILE A 50 8.35 3.75 18.32
CA ILE A 50 7.77 4.18 17.05
C ILE A 50 8.36 3.32 15.94
N THR A 51 7.49 2.78 15.06
CA THR A 51 7.91 1.95 13.95
C THR A 51 6.93 2.05 12.79
N ASN A 52 7.33 1.62 11.59
CA ASN A 52 6.41 1.52 10.48
C ASN A 52 5.57 0.23 10.53
N PHE A 53 4.45 0.26 9.83
CA PHE A 53 3.45 -0.81 9.83
C PHE A 53 4.03 -2.16 9.37
N SER A 54 4.79 -2.16 8.28
CA SER A 54 5.38 -3.38 7.71
C SER A 54 6.40 -4.02 8.65
N TYR A 55 7.22 -3.22 9.35
CA TYR A 55 8.15 -3.72 10.36
C TYR A 55 7.42 -4.30 11.57
N PHE A 56 6.38 -3.62 12.05
CA PHE A 56 5.54 -4.12 13.13
C PHE A 56 4.96 -5.50 12.81
N LEU A 57 4.34 -5.66 11.65
CA LEU A 57 3.79 -6.96 11.22
C LEU A 57 4.87 -8.03 11.08
N ALA A 58 6.05 -7.67 10.57
CA ALA A 58 7.15 -8.62 10.44
C ALA A 58 7.68 -9.08 11.81
N GLU A 59 7.84 -8.17 12.76
CA GLU A 59 8.35 -8.49 14.09
C GLU A 59 7.34 -9.25 14.96
N THR A 60 6.04 -8.93 14.84
CA THR A 60 5.00 -9.65 15.58
C THR A 60 4.74 -11.04 15.01
N MET A 61 4.72 -11.19 13.69
CA MET A 61 4.28 -12.42 13.05
C MET A 61 5.41 -13.39 12.67
N TYR A 62 6.61 -12.90 12.40
CA TYR A 62 7.76 -13.75 12.06
C TYR A 62 8.75 -13.86 13.22
N ALA A 63 9.23 -12.74 13.74
CA ALA A 63 10.23 -12.75 14.81
C ALA A 63 9.64 -13.04 16.17
N LYS A 64 8.36 -12.70 16.39
CA LYS A 64 7.62 -12.88 17.66
C LYS A 64 8.35 -12.28 18.86
N GLN A 65 8.92 -11.09 18.67
CA GLN A 65 9.73 -10.43 19.71
C GLN A 65 9.02 -9.23 20.34
N LEU A 66 7.94 -8.74 19.68
CA LEU A 66 7.14 -7.66 20.25
C LEU A 66 6.04 -8.25 21.13
N GLU A 67 6.09 -7.87 22.41
CA GLU A 67 5.06 -8.20 23.38
C GLU A 67 3.94 -7.16 23.37
N PRO A 68 2.71 -7.53 23.80
CA PRO A 68 1.61 -6.58 23.95
C PRO A 68 1.98 -5.43 24.91
N ARG A 69 1.53 -4.23 24.58
CA ARG A 69 1.72 -3.01 25.38
C ARG A 69 0.41 -2.45 25.87
N ALA A 70 0.46 -1.51 26.82
CA ALA A 70 -0.72 -0.84 27.33
C ALA A 70 -1.47 -0.08 26.22
N PHE A 71 -0.74 0.56 25.31
CA PHE A 71 -1.29 1.32 24.18
C PHE A 71 -0.68 0.89 22.86
N LEU A 72 -1.54 0.75 21.84
CA LEU A 72 -1.15 0.68 20.44
C LEU A 72 -1.82 1.85 19.70
N VAL A 73 -1.00 2.73 19.14
CA VAL A 73 -1.48 3.84 18.29
C VAL A 73 -1.14 3.52 16.85
N ILE A 74 -2.14 3.56 15.97
CA ILE A 74 -1.97 3.35 14.53
C ILE A 74 -2.40 4.64 13.83
N ASP A 75 -1.42 5.34 13.32
CA ASP A 75 -1.62 6.53 12.49
C ASP A 75 -1.91 6.12 11.05
N GLU A 76 -2.55 7.00 10.28
CA GLU A 76 -3.05 6.75 8.93
C GLU A 76 -3.80 5.40 8.83
N CYS A 77 -4.65 5.15 9.82
CA CYS A 77 -5.32 3.85 9.99
C CYS A 77 -6.24 3.46 8.83
N HIS A 78 -6.60 4.41 7.96
CA HIS A 78 -7.31 4.13 6.72
C HIS A 78 -6.53 3.16 5.80
N ASN A 79 -5.21 3.01 6.01
CA ASN A 79 -4.34 2.07 5.30
C ASN A 79 -4.29 0.68 5.92
N VAL A 80 -4.80 0.47 7.12
CA VAL A 80 -4.75 -0.82 7.84
C VAL A 80 -5.22 -1.97 6.97
N GLU A 81 -6.35 -1.80 6.29
CA GLU A 81 -6.92 -2.80 5.41
C GLU A 81 -5.97 -3.18 4.27
N SER A 82 -5.44 -2.18 3.59
CA SER A 82 -4.50 -2.35 2.47
C SER A 82 -3.19 -3.00 2.92
N GLU A 83 -2.63 -2.56 4.04
CA GLU A 83 -1.38 -3.09 4.58
C GLU A 83 -1.54 -4.54 5.09
N LEU A 84 -2.64 -4.85 5.77
CA LEU A 84 -2.97 -6.22 6.13
C LEU A 84 -3.13 -7.10 4.89
N GLY A 85 -3.85 -6.62 3.88
CA GLY A 85 -4.03 -7.32 2.61
C GLY A 85 -2.70 -7.68 1.95
N LYS A 86 -1.80 -6.71 1.78
CA LYS A 86 -0.44 -6.90 1.23
C LYS A 86 0.40 -7.89 2.06
N PHE A 87 0.27 -7.82 3.39
CA PHE A 87 1.00 -8.73 4.27
C PHE A 87 0.51 -10.17 4.19
N ILE A 88 -0.81 -10.36 4.06
CA ILE A 88 -1.48 -11.67 4.05
C ILE A 88 -1.41 -12.32 2.67
N GLU A 89 -1.56 -11.56 1.58
CA GLU A 89 -1.54 -12.07 0.21
C GLU A 89 -0.31 -12.93 -0.07
N VAL A 90 -0.47 -13.98 -0.87
CA VAL A 90 0.63 -14.89 -1.23
C VAL A 90 0.73 -15.00 -2.75
N SER A 91 1.94 -14.93 -3.26
CA SER A 91 2.19 -15.08 -4.68
C SER A 91 3.20 -16.18 -4.99
N PHE A 92 2.97 -16.88 -6.10
CA PHE A 92 3.77 -17.99 -6.59
C PHE A 92 4.16 -17.70 -8.05
N SER A 93 5.42 -17.30 -8.28
CA SER A 93 5.91 -17.06 -9.64
C SER A 93 6.65 -18.28 -10.19
N GLU A 94 6.53 -18.51 -11.49
CA GLU A 94 7.22 -19.58 -12.18
C GLU A 94 8.74 -19.45 -12.08
N LYS A 95 9.26 -18.22 -12.19
CA LYS A 95 10.69 -17.92 -12.04
C LYS A 95 11.19 -18.35 -10.65
N PHE A 96 10.46 -18.00 -9.60
CA PHE A 96 10.85 -18.37 -8.24
C PHE A 96 10.72 -19.89 -8.02
N ALA A 97 9.61 -20.51 -8.44
CA ALA A 97 9.43 -21.96 -8.33
C ALA A 97 10.55 -22.74 -9.05
N ARG A 98 10.93 -22.32 -10.26
CA ARG A 98 12.05 -22.93 -11.01
C ARG A 98 13.40 -22.75 -10.30
N SER A 99 13.63 -21.57 -9.69
CA SER A 99 14.88 -21.33 -8.93
C SER A 99 15.03 -22.21 -7.70
N LEU A 100 13.92 -22.77 -7.20
CA LEU A 100 13.88 -23.75 -6.13
C LEU A 100 14.04 -25.19 -6.63
N GLY A 101 13.99 -25.41 -7.95
CA GLY A 101 13.97 -26.75 -8.56
C GLY A 101 12.58 -27.36 -8.71
N CYS A 102 11.50 -26.59 -8.44
CA CYS A 102 10.13 -27.05 -8.65
C CYS A 102 9.76 -26.97 -10.14
N ARG A 103 9.67 -28.13 -10.82
CA ARG A 103 9.44 -28.21 -12.27
C ARG A 103 7.96 -28.35 -12.65
N SER A 104 7.08 -28.67 -11.70
CA SER A 104 5.69 -29.06 -11.93
C SER A 104 4.68 -27.94 -11.62
N MET A 105 4.91 -26.73 -12.10
CA MET A 105 3.96 -25.63 -11.87
C MET A 105 2.67 -25.84 -12.70
N PRO A 106 1.47 -25.65 -12.13
CA PRO A 106 0.19 -25.76 -12.83
C PRO A 106 0.09 -24.86 -14.07
N ALA A 107 -0.77 -25.22 -15.02
CA ALA A 107 -1.03 -24.41 -16.20
C ALA A 107 -1.69 -23.06 -15.83
N ALA A 108 -1.56 -22.04 -16.68
CA ALA A 108 -2.09 -20.69 -16.41
C ALA A 108 -3.62 -20.65 -16.22
N ASN A 109 -4.35 -21.62 -16.78
CA ASN A 109 -5.81 -21.77 -16.64
C ASN A 109 -6.20 -22.80 -15.57
N ALA A 110 -5.27 -23.21 -14.70
CA ALA A 110 -5.57 -24.15 -13.63
C ALA A 110 -6.57 -23.54 -12.63
N THR A 111 -7.42 -24.39 -12.06
CA THR A 111 -8.36 -24.01 -11.01
C THR A 111 -7.63 -23.69 -9.70
N ALA A 112 -8.24 -22.89 -8.84
CA ALA A 112 -7.70 -22.56 -7.52
C ALA A 112 -7.39 -23.81 -6.69
N ASP A 113 -8.26 -24.82 -6.74
CA ASP A 113 -8.06 -26.10 -6.03
C ASP A 113 -6.84 -26.87 -6.55
N SER A 114 -6.65 -26.89 -7.87
CA SER A 114 -5.47 -27.53 -8.48
C SER A 114 -4.18 -26.83 -8.07
N VAL A 115 -4.16 -25.49 -8.06
CA VAL A 115 -3.01 -24.70 -7.61
C VAL A 115 -2.78 -24.89 -6.12
N LEU A 116 -3.82 -24.92 -5.30
CA LEU A 116 -3.74 -25.16 -3.85
C LEU A 116 -3.17 -26.55 -3.54
N ALA A 117 -3.60 -27.58 -4.27
CA ALA A 117 -3.05 -28.94 -4.15
C ALA A 117 -1.54 -28.98 -4.48
N TRP A 118 -1.13 -28.28 -5.54
CA TRP A 118 0.29 -28.10 -5.89
C TRP A 118 1.07 -27.38 -4.79
N ILE A 119 0.51 -26.31 -4.21
CA ILE A 119 1.14 -25.56 -3.10
C ILE A 119 1.35 -26.46 -1.89
N LYS A 120 0.29 -27.19 -1.46
CA LYS A 120 0.31 -28.08 -0.30
C LYS A 120 1.26 -29.26 -0.47
N GLY A 121 1.47 -29.73 -1.68
CA GLY A 121 2.26 -30.92 -2.02
C GLY A 121 3.62 -30.56 -2.62
N PRO A 122 3.80 -30.63 -3.95
CA PRO A 122 5.09 -30.52 -4.63
C PRO A 122 5.86 -29.25 -4.29
N TYR A 123 5.19 -28.09 -4.27
CA TYR A 123 5.84 -26.82 -4.01
C TYR A 123 6.42 -26.72 -2.59
N LYS A 124 5.60 -26.98 -1.57
CA LYS A 124 6.02 -26.95 -0.16
C LYS A 124 7.18 -27.92 0.09
N LYS A 125 7.08 -29.12 -0.45
CA LYS A 125 8.15 -30.16 -0.35
C LYS A 125 9.46 -29.65 -0.96
N THR A 126 9.40 -29.00 -2.12
CA THR A 126 10.60 -28.45 -2.80
C THR A 126 11.25 -27.33 -1.97
N VAL A 127 10.45 -26.42 -1.40
CA VAL A 127 10.95 -25.35 -0.52
C VAL A 127 11.67 -25.95 0.69
N GLN A 128 11.06 -26.92 1.36
CA GLN A 128 11.63 -27.59 2.53
C GLN A 128 12.94 -28.34 2.20
N GLN A 129 13.00 -29.01 1.05
CA GLN A 129 14.22 -29.67 0.59
C GLN A 129 15.36 -28.66 0.30
N MET A 130 15.02 -27.52 -0.31
CA MET A 130 15.99 -26.45 -0.54
C MET A 130 16.53 -25.89 0.79
N MET A 131 15.65 -25.63 1.76
CA MET A 131 16.05 -25.14 3.08
C MET A 131 16.98 -26.13 3.79
N ALA A 132 16.63 -27.42 3.82
CA ALA A 132 17.49 -28.46 4.39
C ALA A 132 18.86 -28.56 3.68
N GLY A 133 18.90 -28.34 2.36
CA GLY A 133 20.13 -28.26 1.59
C GLY A 133 20.99 -27.05 1.96
N LEU A 134 20.38 -25.90 2.20
CA LEU A 134 21.08 -24.69 2.65
C LEU A 134 21.63 -24.86 4.07
N GLU A 135 20.88 -25.48 4.99
CA GLU A 135 21.33 -25.79 6.35
C GLU A 135 22.59 -26.67 6.33
N LYS A 136 22.60 -27.74 5.53
CA LYS A 136 23.75 -28.60 5.35
C LYS A 136 24.96 -27.84 4.79
N LYS A 137 24.76 -26.98 3.80
CA LYS A 137 25.82 -26.13 3.23
C LYS A 137 26.38 -25.17 4.28
N MET A 138 25.54 -24.50 5.04
CA MET A 138 25.98 -23.63 6.13
C MET A 138 26.82 -24.37 7.15
N ALA A 139 26.38 -25.55 7.59
CA ALA A 139 27.13 -26.38 8.53
C ALA A 139 28.49 -26.84 7.97
N SER A 140 28.58 -27.12 6.65
CA SER A 140 29.84 -27.62 6.04
C SER A 140 30.84 -26.50 5.68
N GLN A 141 30.37 -25.28 5.43
CA GLN A 141 31.23 -24.13 5.10
C GLN A 141 31.69 -23.35 6.34
N PHE A 142 31.10 -23.65 7.48
CA PHE A 142 31.47 -23.00 8.72
C PHE A 142 32.94 -23.29 9.07
N GLY A 143 33.74 -22.20 9.12
CA GLY A 143 35.19 -22.30 9.43
C GLY A 143 36.12 -22.54 8.22
N LYS A 144 35.60 -22.71 6.98
CA LYS A 144 36.44 -22.94 5.80
C LYS A 144 36.53 -21.72 4.87
N ASP A 145 35.43 -21.00 4.69
CA ASP A 145 35.37 -19.82 3.85
C ASP A 145 34.99 -18.60 4.70
N GLY A 146 35.56 -17.44 4.41
CA GLY A 146 35.29 -16.20 5.14
C GLY A 146 33.80 -15.83 5.17
N ALA A 147 33.44 -14.83 5.98
CA ALA A 147 32.08 -14.42 6.30
C ALA A 147 31.16 -14.15 5.08
N SER A 148 31.72 -13.87 3.88
CA SER A 148 30.94 -13.52 2.70
C SER A 148 30.12 -14.68 2.11
N GLY A 149 30.67 -15.88 2.05
CA GLY A 149 29.95 -17.05 1.50
C GLY A 149 28.77 -17.49 2.39
N LEU A 150 28.92 -17.38 3.71
CA LEU A 150 27.86 -17.66 4.67
C LEU A 150 26.73 -16.62 4.61
N THR A 151 27.04 -15.37 4.31
CA THR A 151 26.06 -14.27 4.22
C THR A 151 25.03 -14.53 3.13
N GLU A 152 25.46 -14.92 1.94
CA GLU A 152 24.55 -15.18 0.82
C GLU A 152 23.63 -16.37 1.08
N ILE A 153 24.18 -17.46 1.61
CA ILE A 153 23.41 -18.66 1.96
C ILE A 153 22.39 -18.33 3.05
N SER A 154 22.77 -17.54 4.04
CA SER A 154 21.90 -17.13 5.15
C SER A 154 20.76 -16.21 4.68
N LYS A 155 21.05 -15.24 3.79
CA LYS A 155 20.01 -14.39 3.17
C LYS A 155 18.99 -15.23 2.41
N ARG A 156 19.46 -16.21 1.64
CA ARG A 156 18.57 -17.11 0.90
C ARG A 156 17.74 -17.99 1.82
N TYR A 157 18.32 -18.51 2.88
CA TYR A 157 17.59 -19.27 3.89
C TYR A 157 16.51 -18.43 4.57
N GLU A 158 16.82 -17.22 5.02
CA GLU A 158 15.86 -16.31 5.65
C GLU A 158 14.69 -15.95 4.73
N LEU A 159 14.97 -15.72 3.46
CA LEU A 159 13.94 -15.46 2.46
C LEU A 159 12.97 -16.65 2.34
N LEU A 160 13.54 -17.88 2.30
CA LEU A 160 12.73 -19.10 2.22
C LEU A 160 11.97 -19.37 3.51
N ASP A 161 12.56 -19.09 4.68
CA ASP A 161 11.90 -19.25 5.98
C ASP A 161 10.69 -18.30 6.10
N LYS A 162 10.86 -17.03 5.78
CA LYS A 162 9.73 -16.07 5.71
C LYS A 162 8.67 -16.53 4.73
N HIS A 163 9.10 -17.01 3.56
CA HIS A 163 8.18 -17.46 2.52
C HIS A 163 7.39 -18.70 2.97
N ILE A 164 8.05 -19.73 3.51
CA ILE A 164 7.35 -20.95 3.96
C ILE A 164 6.43 -20.68 5.16
N CYS A 165 6.80 -19.77 6.04
CA CYS A 165 5.94 -19.31 7.12
C CYS A 165 4.66 -18.63 6.57
N LYS A 166 4.80 -17.80 5.53
CA LYS A 166 3.68 -17.17 4.84
C LYS A 166 2.80 -18.19 4.14
N VAL A 167 3.39 -19.14 3.42
CA VAL A 167 2.68 -20.24 2.76
C VAL A 167 1.93 -21.11 3.76
N ASN A 168 2.53 -21.47 4.88
CA ASN A 168 1.87 -22.27 5.91
C ASN A 168 0.67 -21.55 6.51
N ARG A 169 0.79 -20.26 6.82
CA ARG A 169 -0.35 -19.43 7.30
C ARG A 169 -1.46 -19.36 6.26
N PHE A 170 -1.10 -19.14 5.00
CA PHE A 170 -2.07 -19.15 3.91
C PHE A 170 -2.82 -20.49 3.84
N ILE A 171 -2.12 -21.61 3.89
CA ILE A 171 -2.75 -22.95 3.84
C ILE A 171 -3.72 -23.15 5.01
N MET A 172 -3.37 -22.66 6.20
CA MET A 172 -4.22 -22.78 7.40
C MET A 172 -5.44 -21.83 7.35
N ALA A 173 -5.26 -20.63 6.83
CA ALA A 173 -6.27 -19.57 6.81
C ALA A 173 -7.12 -19.56 5.53
N HIS A 174 -6.78 -20.39 4.53
CA HIS A 174 -7.47 -20.36 3.24
C HIS A 174 -8.92 -20.81 3.38
N ASP A 175 -9.83 -19.88 3.12
CA ASP A 175 -11.25 -20.10 2.95
C ASP A 175 -11.64 -19.76 1.51
N PRO A 176 -12.14 -20.71 0.71
CA PRO A 176 -12.56 -20.46 -0.68
C PRO A 176 -13.59 -19.33 -0.80
N LYS A 177 -14.36 -19.07 0.26
CA LYS A 177 -15.31 -17.96 0.29
C LYS A 177 -14.63 -16.61 0.44
N ASN A 178 -13.46 -16.55 1.10
CA ASN A 178 -12.76 -15.29 1.39
C ASN A 178 -11.49 -15.07 0.56
N TRP A 179 -11.08 -16.01 -0.26
CA TRP A 179 -9.86 -15.89 -1.04
C TRP A 179 -10.12 -15.96 -2.54
N VAL A 180 -9.44 -15.10 -3.29
CA VAL A 180 -9.46 -15.08 -4.75
C VAL A 180 -8.09 -15.45 -5.27
N MET A 181 -8.06 -16.29 -6.28
CA MET A 181 -6.85 -16.60 -7.03
C MET A 181 -6.85 -15.84 -8.36
N ASN A 182 -5.87 -14.97 -8.54
CA ASN A 182 -5.59 -14.33 -9.81
C ASN A 182 -4.46 -15.06 -10.52
N SER A 183 -4.69 -15.47 -11.77
CA SER A 183 -3.63 -15.92 -12.66
C SER A 183 -3.15 -14.74 -13.48
N VAL A 184 -1.95 -14.24 -13.18
CA VAL A 184 -1.33 -13.15 -13.91
C VAL A 184 -0.40 -13.76 -14.94
N LYS A 185 -0.58 -13.41 -16.23
CA LYS A 185 0.47 -13.61 -17.23
C LYS A 185 1.61 -12.70 -16.80
N GLY A 186 2.69 -13.31 -16.33
CA GLY A 186 3.88 -12.57 -15.91
C GLY A 186 4.44 -11.72 -17.05
N ASP A 187 5.40 -10.86 -16.72
CA ASP A 187 6.30 -10.23 -17.68
C ASP A 187 6.77 -11.29 -18.70
N PRO A 188 6.90 -10.99 -20.00
CA PRO A 188 7.45 -11.91 -21.00
C PRO A 188 8.76 -12.61 -20.58
N LYS A 189 9.52 -11.98 -19.66
CA LYS A 189 10.71 -12.55 -19.01
C LYS A 189 10.46 -13.25 -17.67
N GLY A 190 9.28 -13.13 -17.08
CA GLY A 190 8.95 -13.57 -15.70
C GLY A 190 8.15 -14.87 -15.59
N GLY A 191 7.51 -15.33 -16.67
CA GLY A 191 6.67 -16.53 -16.64
C GLY A 191 5.32 -16.32 -15.92
N ARG A 192 4.65 -17.43 -15.59
CA ARG A 192 3.33 -17.43 -14.93
C ARG A 192 3.44 -17.02 -13.46
N LYS A 193 2.35 -16.42 -12.94
CA LYS A 193 2.23 -16.07 -11.53
C LYS A 193 0.80 -16.37 -11.06
N PHE A 194 0.68 -17.02 -9.92
CA PHE A 194 -0.58 -17.16 -9.20
C PHE A 194 -0.53 -16.28 -7.95
N GLU A 195 -1.57 -15.48 -7.74
CA GLU A 195 -1.72 -14.61 -6.58
C GLU A 195 -2.99 -14.99 -5.84
N PHE A 196 -2.85 -15.28 -4.55
CA PHE A 196 -3.99 -15.48 -3.67
C PHE A 196 -4.14 -14.25 -2.77
N LYS A 197 -5.30 -13.61 -2.84
CA LYS A 197 -5.61 -12.40 -2.08
C LYS A 197 -6.88 -12.60 -1.26
N PRO A 198 -6.91 -12.15 0.01
CA PRO A 198 -8.14 -12.14 0.78
C PRO A 198 -9.08 -11.06 0.23
N VAL A 199 -10.37 -11.36 0.14
CA VAL A 199 -11.42 -10.39 -0.20
C VAL A 199 -11.70 -9.49 1.00
N ASP A 200 -11.68 -10.07 2.18
CA ASP A 200 -11.91 -9.39 3.45
C ASP A 200 -10.78 -9.71 4.44
N VAL A 201 -10.17 -8.68 4.98
CA VAL A 201 -9.08 -8.79 5.95
C VAL A 201 -9.56 -8.70 7.40
N SER A 202 -10.83 -8.40 7.62
CA SER A 202 -11.41 -8.23 8.96
C SER A 202 -11.16 -9.42 9.91
N PRO A 203 -11.17 -10.70 9.47
CA PRO A 203 -10.87 -11.83 10.34
C PRO A 203 -9.45 -11.84 10.90
N TYR A 204 -8.55 -11.07 10.31
CA TYR A 204 -7.14 -11.06 10.69
C TYR A 204 -6.74 -9.89 11.59
N GLY A 205 -7.61 -8.88 11.75
CA GLY A 205 -7.29 -7.63 12.46
C GLY A 205 -6.84 -7.87 13.89
N TYR A 206 -7.57 -8.68 14.65
CA TYR A 206 -7.22 -8.98 16.05
C TYR A 206 -5.88 -9.70 16.15
N GLU A 207 -5.69 -10.79 15.41
CA GLU A 207 -4.49 -11.64 15.50
C GLU A 207 -3.22 -10.90 15.07
N TYR A 208 -3.32 -10.02 14.08
CA TYR A 208 -2.16 -9.35 13.49
C TYR A 208 -1.85 -7.99 14.11
N LEU A 209 -2.86 -7.32 14.70
CA LEU A 209 -2.72 -5.96 15.21
C LEU A 209 -3.23 -5.80 16.64
N TYR A 210 -4.54 -5.96 16.86
CA TYR A 210 -5.17 -5.38 18.05
C TYR A 210 -4.80 -6.09 19.34
N ARG A 211 -4.47 -7.37 19.31
CA ARG A 211 -3.99 -8.09 20.49
C ARG A 211 -2.67 -7.55 21.06
N PHE A 212 -1.95 -6.70 20.32
CA PHE A 212 -0.69 -6.10 20.78
C PHE A 212 -0.88 -4.79 21.56
N GLY A 213 -2.12 -4.35 21.76
CA GLY A 213 -2.45 -3.23 22.61
C GLY A 213 -3.60 -3.58 23.56
N SER A 214 -3.45 -3.33 24.87
CA SER A 214 -4.57 -3.43 25.81
C SER A 214 -5.65 -2.39 25.48
N ARG A 215 -5.23 -1.25 24.93
CA ARG A 215 -6.07 -0.22 24.30
C ARG A 215 -5.49 0.13 22.95
N VAL A 216 -6.36 0.31 21.96
CA VAL A 216 -5.95 0.62 20.58
C VAL A 216 -6.57 1.96 20.19
N MET A 217 -5.74 2.85 19.68
CA MET A 217 -6.15 4.13 19.10
C MET A 217 -5.85 4.11 17.60
N LEU A 218 -6.87 4.34 16.79
CA LEU A 218 -6.79 4.40 15.34
C LEU A 218 -7.03 5.85 14.92
N MET A 219 -6.07 6.45 14.24
CA MET A 219 -6.10 7.86 13.83
C MET A 219 -6.01 7.97 12.31
N SER A 220 -6.80 8.85 11.74
CA SER A 220 -6.71 9.24 10.33
C SER A 220 -7.54 10.51 10.07
N ALA A 221 -7.10 11.32 9.13
CA ALA A 221 -7.89 12.45 8.64
C ALA A 221 -9.12 11.99 7.81
N THR A 222 -9.20 10.72 7.40
CA THR A 222 -10.17 10.25 6.40
C THR A 222 -10.88 8.95 6.79
N ILE A 223 -11.31 8.84 8.05
CA ILE A 223 -12.30 7.84 8.45
C ILE A 223 -13.68 8.38 8.04
N VAL A 224 -14.14 7.96 6.88
CA VAL A 224 -15.35 8.49 6.23
C VAL A 224 -16.62 8.03 6.95
N ASP A 225 -16.68 6.75 7.33
CA ASP A 225 -17.80 6.14 8.00
C ASP A 225 -17.33 5.14 9.06
N LYS A 226 -17.72 5.38 10.31
CA LYS A 226 -17.30 4.54 11.45
C LYS A 226 -17.64 3.07 11.26
N GLU A 227 -18.88 2.80 10.89
CA GLU A 227 -19.38 1.42 10.85
C GLU A 227 -18.70 0.62 9.75
N THR A 228 -18.61 1.20 8.55
CA THR A 228 -17.91 0.59 7.41
C THR A 228 -16.43 0.39 7.71
N PHE A 229 -15.77 1.38 8.30
CA PHE A 229 -14.35 1.29 8.68
C PHE A 229 -14.13 0.16 9.70
N CYS A 230 -14.85 0.17 10.81
CA CYS A 230 -14.70 -0.85 11.85
C CYS A 230 -14.90 -2.26 11.30
N LYS A 231 -15.97 -2.47 10.52
CA LYS A 231 -16.25 -3.76 9.86
C LYS A 231 -15.12 -4.17 8.91
N SER A 232 -14.55 -3.23 8.16
CA SER A 232 -13.50 -3.54 7.18
C SER A 232 -12.17 -3.97 7.79
N VAL A 233 -11.92 -3.57 9.04
CA VAL A 233 -10.67 -3.87 9.77
C VAL A 233 -10.85 -4.86 10.93
N GLY A 234 -12.06 -5.41 11.12
CA GLY A 234 -12.34 -6.45 12.11
C GLY A 234 -12.59 -5.94 13.53
N ILE A 235 -13.19 -4.78 13.65
CA ILE A 235 -13.59 -4.19 14.94
C ILE A 235 -15.13 -4.18 15.00
N ASP A 236 -15.71 -4.58 16.14
CA ASP A 236 -17.14 -4.35 16.38
C ASP A 236 -17.37 -2.83 16.54
N PRO A 237 -18.24 -2.22 15.74
CA PRO A 237 -18.54 -0.79 15.90
C PRO A 237 -19.06 -0.40 17.29
N ASN A 238 -19.67 -1.35 18.03
CA ASN A 238 -20.17 -1.11 19.38
C ASN A 238 -19.05 -1.04 20.43
N ASP A 239 -17.92 -1.70 20.17
CA ASP A 239 -16.74 -1.68 21.03
C ASP A 239 -15.81 -0.49 20.76
N ALA A 240 -16.14 0.34 19.74
CA ALA A 240 -15.32 1.47 19.35
C ALA A 240 -15.95 2.82 19.75
N ALA A 241 -15.23 3.63 20.50
CA ALA A 241 -15.51 5.06 20.59
C ALA A 241 -15.04 5.76 19.31
N PHE A 242 -15.80 6.73 18.84
CA PHE A 242 -15.46 7.52 17.66
C PHE A 242 -15.48 9.01 17.98
N ILE A 243 -14.40 9.70 17.65
CA ILE A 243 -14.28 11.14 17.84
C ILE A 243 -13.96 11.74 16.47
N HIS A 244 -14.82 12.65 16.02
CA HIS A 244 -14.56 13.48 14.84
C HIS A 244 -14.10 14.87 15.30
N VAL A 245 -12.92 15.28 14.84
CA VAL A 245 -12.40 16.63 15.05
C VAL A 245 -12.61 17.40 13.76
N PRO A 246 -13.41 18.47 13.76
CA PRO A 246 -13.63 19.29 12.56
C PRO A 246 -12.30 19.84 12.02
N SER A 247 -12.22 20.00 10.70
CA SER A 247 -11.06 20.64 10.07
C SER A 247 -10.98 22.12 10.50
N PRO A 248 -9.80 22.60 10.96
CA PRO A 248 -9.60 24.01 11.28
C PRO A 248 -9.54 24.90 10.02
N PHE A 249 -9.43 24.30 8.84
CA PHE A 249 -9.25 25.03 7.58
C PHE A 249 -10.58 25.60 7.07
N PRO A 250 -10.67 26.94 6.87
CA PRO A 250 -11.91 27.58 6.43
C PRO A 250 -12.39 27.05 5.08
N PRO A 251 -13.67 26.64 4.92
CA PRO A 251 -14.19 26.16 3.65
C PRO A 251 -14.04 27.17 2.49
N GLN A 252 -14.14 28.48 2.78
CA GLN A 252 -13.97 29.54 1.79
C GLN A 252 -12.56 29.59 1.19
N ASN A 253 -11.55 29.09 1.87
CA ASN A 253 -10.18 29.03 1.37
C ASN A 253 -9.94 27.84 0.45
N ARG A 254 -10.93 26.93 0.32
CA ARG A 254 -10.83 25.71 -0.48
C ARG A 254 -12.09 25.42 -1.29
N PRO A 255 -12.57 26.37 -2.09
CA PRO A 255 -13.79 26.19 -2.88
C PRO A 255 -13.62 25.01 -3.85
N ILE A 256 -14.68 24.21 -4.00
CA ILE A 256 -14.75 23.06 -4.89
C ILE A 256 -15.84 23.31 -5.93
N HIS A 257 -15.44 23.50 -7.19
CA HIS A 257 -16.34 23.74 -8.30
C HIS A 257 -16.63 22.45 -9.08
N TYR A 258 -17.90 22.13 -9.26
CA TYR A 258 -18.32 21.04 -10.13
C TYR A 258 -18.65 21.57 -11.53
N LEU A 259 -17.89 21.13 -12.54
CA LEU A 259 -18.07 21.59 -13.92
C LEU A 259 -18.80 20.57 -14.82
N GLY A 260 -18.76 19.28 -14.48
CA GLY A 260 -19.55 18.24 -15.12
C GLY A 260 -19.36 18.08 -16.63
N VAL A 261 -18.11 18.00 -17.10
CA VAL A 261 -17.75 17.98 -18.54
C VAL A 261 -18.30 16.76 -19.29
N GLY A 262 -18.33 15.60 -18.64
CA GLY A 262 -18.85 14.35 -19.19
C GLY A 262 -18.46 13.15 -18.33
N SER A 263 -19.10 12.00 -18.57
CA SER A 263 -18.82 10.76 -17.84
C SER A 263 -17.47 10.16 -18.25
N MET A 264 -16.67 9.78 -17.26
CA MET A 264 -15.39 9.09 -17.44
C MET A 264 -15.53 7.57 -17.30
N SER A 265 -16.74 7.04 -17.47
CA SER A 265 -17.01 5.59 -17.58
C SER A 265 -16.31 5.00 -18.81
N LYS A 266 -16.13 3.66 -18.80
CA LYS A 266 -15.46 2.94 -19.89
C LYS A 266 -16.08 3.23 -21.26
N ASP A 267 -17.39 3.36 -21.32
CA ASP A 267 -18.14 3.52 -22.58
C ASP A 267 -18.15 4.97 -23.09
N ASN A 268 -17.93 5.96 -22.22
CA ASN A 268 -18.02 7.38 -22.56
C ASN A 268 -16.67 8.11 -22.59
N ILE A 269 -15.63 7.52 -22.03
CA ILE A 269 -14.33 8.17 -21.80
C ILE A 269 -13.73 8.75 -23.09
N ASP A 270 -13.82 8.02 -24.22
CA ASP A 270 -13.20 8.45 -25.48
C ASP A 270 -13.92 9.66 -26.10
N GLN A 271 -15.22 9.85 -25.82
CA GLN A 271 -15.99 11.03 -26.20
C GLN A 271 -15.79 12.20 -25.23
N THR A 272 -15.52 11.91 -23.96
CA THR A 272 -15.36 12.92 -22.90
C THR A 272 -13.95 13.53 -22.90
N LEU A 273 -12.93 12.74 -23.16
CA LEU A 273 -11.52 13.17 -23.09
C LEU A 273 -11.19 14.43 -23.92
N PRO A 274 -11.64 14.59 -25.18
CA PRO A 274 -11.35 15.82 -25.95
C PRO A 274 -11.96 17.07 -25.32
N LYS A 275 -13.19 16.98 -24.79
CA LYS A 275 -13.86 18.09 -24.11
C LYS A 275 -13.14 18.43 -22.79
N MET A 276 -12.73 17.40 -22.05
CA MET A 276 -11.98 17.55 -20.81
C MET A 276 -10.64 18.22 -21.03
N ALA A 277 -9.91 17.85 -22.08
CA ALA A 277 -8.64 18.50 -22.43
C ALA A 277 -8.82 19.99 -22.73
N GLN A 278 -9.94 20.39 -23.36
CA GLN A 278 -10.23 21.79 -23.60
C GLN A 278 -10.49 22.54 -22.29
N VAL A 279 -11.32 21.97 -21.39
CA VAL A 279 -11.57 22.57 -20.07
C VAL A 279 -10.30 22.66 -19.23
N VAL A 280 -9.45 21.63 -19.27
CA VAL A 280 -8.14 21.69 -18.59
C VAL A 280 -7.28 22.82 -19.15
N LYS A 281 -7.27 23.03 -20.47
CA LYS A 281 -6.56 24.15 -21.11
C LYS A 281 -7.08 25.50 -20.63
N ASP A 282 -8.40 25.66 -20.55
CA ASP A 282 -9.04 26.89 -20.09
C ASP A 282 -8.73 27.17 -18.61
N LEU A 283 -8.71 26.13 -17.76
CA LEU A 283 -8.32 26.23 -16.35
C LEU A 283 -6.82 26.55 -16.19
N LEU A 284 -5.94 26.02 -17.04
CA LEU A 284 -4.53 26.37 -17.03
C LEU A 284 -4.29 27.84 -17.40
N GLU A 285 -5.12 28.41 -18.28
CA GLU A 285 -5.06 29.83 -18.60
C GLU A 285 -5.59 30.70 -17.46
N LEU A 286 -6.69 30.25 -16.80
CA LEU A 286 -7.24 30.92 -15.63
C LEU A 286 -6.20 31.00 -14.48
N HIS A 287 -5.44 29.94 -14.30
CA HIS A 287 -4.39 29.79 -13.27
C HIS A 287 -2.97 29.91 -13.87
N LYS A 288 -2.77 30.78 -14.86
CA LYS A 288 -1.53 30.84 -15.65
C LYS A 288 -0.27 31.12 -14.81
N ASP A 289 -0.40 31.84 -13.71
CA ASP A 289 0.69 32.26 -12.85
C ASP A 289 0.82 31.38 -11.58
N GLU A 290 0.02 30.32 -11.48
CA GLU A 290 -0.07 29.48 -10.27
C GLU A 290 0.34 28.04 -10.54
N LYS A 291 0.98 27.40 -9.55
CA LYS A 291 1.24 25.98 -9.54
C LYS A 291 -0.03 25.21 -9.18
N GLY A 292 -0.13 23.96 -9.67
CA GLY A 292 -1.29 23.11 -9.39
C GLY A 292 -1.05 21.64 -9.62
N ILE A 293 -2.12 20.84 -9.41
CA ILE A 293 -2.10 19.39 -9.64
C ILE A 293 -3.35 18.94 -10.40
N ILE A 294 -3.15 18.01 -11.35
CA ILE A 294 -4.23 17.36 -12.11
C ILE A 294 -4.28 15.89 -11.72
N HIS A 295 -5.35 15.46 -11.06
CA HIS A 295 -5.61 14.09 -10.66
C HIS A 295 -6.32 13.33 -11.80
N CYS A 296 -5.57 12.53 -12.54
CA CYS A 296 -6.05 11.80 -13.72
C CYS A 296 -6.58 10.40 -13.42
N VAL A 297 -6.24 9.83 -12.25
CA VAL A 297 -6.64 8.48 -11.78
C VAL A 297 -6.02 7.32 -12.56
N ASN A 298 -5.58 7.52 -13.82
CA ASN A 298 -4.84 6.52 -14.58
C ASN A 298 -3.96 7.14 -15.66
N TYR A 299 -2.99 6.37 -16.14
CA TYR A 299 -2.02 6.81 -17.15
C TYR A 299 -2.64 7.14 -18.51
N LYS A 300 -3.74 6.46 -18.92
CA LYS A 300 -4.42 6.75 -20.20
C LYS A 300 -4.93 8.19 -20.21
N VAL A 301 -5.60 8.61 -19.14
CA VAL A 301 -6.13 9.98 -18.99
C VAL A 301 -4.99 10.99 -18.90
N ALA A 302 -3.99 10.72 -18.05
CA ALA A 302 -2.85 11.61 -17.87
C ALA A 302 -2.12 11.87 -19.19
N LYS A 303 -1.79 10.81 -19.92
CA LYS A 303 -1.13 10.89 -21.21
C LYS A 303 -1.96 11.64 -22.25
N PHE A 304 -3.29 11.35 -22.33
CA PHE A 304 -4.17 12.04 -23.27
C PHE A 304 -4.21 13.55 -23.01
N ILE A 305 -4.37 13.95 -21.75
CA ILE A 305 -4.38 15.37 -21.35
C ILE A 305 -3.05 16.03 -21.74
N THR A 306 -1.92 15.43 -21.37
CA THR A 306 -0.60 15.99 -21.67
C THR A 306 -0.34 16.11 -23.18
N ASP A 307 -0.65 15.05 -23.95
CA ASP A 307 -0.43 15.00 -25.41
C ASP A 307 -1.36 15.97 -26.18
N THR A 308 -2.55 16.26 -25.62
CA THR A 308 -3.55 17.12 -26.29
C THR A 308 -3.38 18.59 -25.91
N VAL A 309 -3.18 18.90 -24.64
CA VAL A 309 -3.04 20.28 -24.14
C VAL A 309 -1.69 20.88 -24.53
N LYS A 310 -0.64 20.09 -24.55
CA LYS A 310 0.74 20.45 -24.96
C LYS A 310 1.27 21.72 -24.30
N SER A 311 0.97 21.91 -23.02
CA SER A 311 1.50 23.03 -22.25
C SER A 311 2.88 22.65 -21.66
N PRO A 312 3.88 23.54 -21.74
CA PRO A 312 5.19 23.31 -21.14
C PRO A 312 5.14 23.26 -19.59
N ARG A 313 4.05 23.73 -18.99
CA ARG A 313 3.80 23.69 -17.55
C ARG A 313 3.48 22.28 -17.03
N LEU A 314 3.01 21.36 -17.90
CA LEU A 314 2.55 20.04 -17.49
C LEU A 314 3.72 19.10 -17.22
N LEU A 315 3.82 18.61 -16.00
CA LEU A 315 4.84 17.66 -15.57
C LEU A 315 4.18 16.29 -15.34
N LEU A 316 4.30 15.40 -16.32
CA LEU A 316 3.84 14.01 -16.21
C LEU A 316 4.97 13.15 -15.63
N HIS A 317 4.66 12.35 -14.64
CA HIS A 317 5.60 11.40 -14.04
C HIS A 317 5.16 9.95 -14.25
N ASP A 318 6.12 9.04 -14.18
CA ASP A 318 5.92 7.59 -14.02
C ASP A 318 6.42 7.08 -12.66
N SER A 319 6.59 5.78 -12.51
CA SER A 319 7.07 5.18 -11.26
C SER A 319 8.57 5.34 -11.03
N GLU A 320 9.35 5.65 -12.08
CA GLU A 320 10.81 5.73 -12.01
C GLU A 320 11.30 7.15 -11.74
N ASN A 321 10.60 8.16 -12.30
CA ASN A 321 11.00 9.56 -12.19
C ASN A 321 10.10 10.41 -11.26
N ARG A 322 9.21 9.76 -10.49
CA ARG A 322 8.21 10.46 -9.65
C ARG A 322 8.83 11.46 -8.69
N ASP A 323 9.81 11.03 -7.92
CA ASP A 323 10.40 11.85 -6.86
C ASP A 323 11.19 13.02 -7.46
N GLU A 324 11.93 12.80 -8.55
CA GLU A 324 12.63 13.86 -9.31
C GLU A 324 11.65 14.89 -9.88
N THR A 325 10.50 14.45 -10.40
CA THR A 325 9.47 15.33 -10.95
C THR A 325 8.81 16.20 -9.85
N ILE A 326 8.56 15.62 -8.69
CA ILE A 326 8.02 16.34 -7.54
C ILE A 326 9.04 17.36 -7.03
N ASP A 327 10.30 16.97 -6.86
CA ASP A 327 11.37 17.87 -6.43
C ASP A 327 11.56 19.03 -7.42
N PHE A 328 11.51 18.76 -8.72
CA PHE A 328 11.53 19.80 -9.75
C PHE A 328 10.36 20.77 -9.62
N HIS A 329 9.12 20.24 -9.45
CA HIS A 329 7.92 21.06 -9.26
C HIS A 329 8.02 21.97 -8.03
N LEU A 330 8.46 21.42 -6.91
CA LEU A 330 8.58 22.19 -5.66
C LEU A 330 9.60 23.32 -5.79
N ASN A 331 10.75 23.07 -6.42
CA ASN A 331 11.87 24.01 -6.49
C ASN A 331 11.83 24.93 -7.73
N SER A 332 10.99 24.66 -8.72
CA SER A 332 10.88 25.52 -9.92
C SER A 332 10.29 26.88 -9.56
N PRO A 333 10.80 27.99 -10.07
CA PRO A 333 10.14 29.30 -9.99
C PRO A 333 8.96 29.42 -10.96
N ASP A 334 8.85 28.55 -11.95
CA ASP A 334 7.80 28.59 -12.97
C ASP A 334 6.48 28.01 -12.44
N PRO A 335 5.31 28.44 -12.97
CA PRO A 335 4.00 27.95 -12.56
C PRO A 335 3.74 26.54 -13.12
N THR A 336 4.51 25.55 -12.69
CA THR A 336 4.40 24.17 -13.14
C THR A 336 3.15 23.49 -12.60
N VAL A 337 2.68 22.44 -13.29
CA VAL A 337 1.46 21.69 -12.93
C VAL A 337 1.75 20.19 -12.97
N LEU A 338 1.65 19.52 -11.83
CA LEU A 338 1.81 18.08 -11.74
C LEU A 338 0.64 17.36 -12.39
N VAL A 339 0.91 16.40 -13.26
CA VAL A 339 -0.11 15.51 -13.82
C VAL A 339 0.05 14.14 -13.17
N SER A 340 -0.85 13.84 -12.21
CA SER A 340 -0.77 12.62 -11.42
C SER A 340 -1.68 11.52 -11.99
N PRO A 341 -1.11 10.44 -12.54
CA PRO A 341 -1.89 9.29 -13.00
C PRO A 341 -2.40 8.39 -11.86
N SER A 342 -1.78 8.50 -10.69
CA SER A 342 -2.19 7.81 -9.46
C SER A 342 -2.35 8.83 -8.36
N MET A 343 -3.48 8.79 -7.65
CA MET A 343 -3.71 9.63 -6.47
C MET A 343 -2.86 9.07 -5.32
N THR A 344 -1.55 9.29 -5.39
CA THR A 344 -0.61 8.71 -4.45
C THR A 344 -0.60 9.50 -3.15
N GLU A 345 -0.58 8.80 -2.05
CA GLU A 345 -0.26 9.31 -0.73
C GLU A 345 1.18 9.86 -0.70
N GLY A 346 1.43 10.80 0.21
CA GLY A 346 2.81 11.20 0.52
C GLY A 346 3.39 12.37 -0.28
N VAL A 347 2.58 13.12 -1.04
CA VAL A 347 3.02 14.41 -1.62
C VAL A 347 2.43 15.54 -0.78
N ASP A 348 3.27 16.41 -0.28
CA ASP A 348 2.90 17.64 0.41
C ASP A 348 3.09 18.84 -0.53
N LEU A 349 1.99 19.50 -0.88
CA LEU A 349 1.98 20.63 -1.82
C LEU A 349 1.46 21.89 -1.09
N ALA A 350 2.14 22.25 0.01
CA ALA A 350 1.78 23.41 0.80
C ALA A 350 1.99 24.73 0.03
N ASP A 351 1.22 25.73 0.39
CA ASP A 351 1.36 27.11 -0.06
C ASP A 351 1.38 27.24 -1.60
N ASP A 352 2.37 27.93 -2.17
CA ASP A 352 2.46 28.17 -3.60
C ASP A 352 2.79 26.91 -4.43
N ALA A 353 3.01 25.76 -3.80
CA ALA A 353 3.22 24.52 -4.53
C ALA A 353 1.92 23.97 -5.17
N SER A 354 0.73 24.37 -4.68
CA SER A 354 -0.54 24.03 -5.36
C SER A 354 -1.66 24.98 -4.98
N ARG A 355 -1.95 25.94 -5.85
CA ARG A 355 -3.06 26.89 -5.71
C ARG A 355 -4.34 26.44 -6.38
N PHE A 356 -4.26 25.41 -7.23
CA PHE A 356 -5.45 24.78 -7.80
C PHE A 356 -5.27 23.27 -8.01
N GLN A 357 -6.40 22.57 -8.02
CA GLN A 357 -6.46 21.13 -8.23
C GLN A 357 -7.57 20.77 -9.22
N ILE A 358 -7.31 19.82 -10.11
CA ILE A 358 -8.29 19.34 -11.08
C ILE A 358 -8.49 17.84 -10.92
N LEU A 359 -9.71 17.40 -10.65
CA LEU A 359 -10.09 15.98 -10.64
C LEU A 359 -10.73 15.63 -11.98
N CYS A 360 -9.98 14.98 -12.87
CA CYS A 360 -10.45 14.57 -14.18
C CYS A 360 -11.41 13.39 -14.13
N LYS A 361 -11.29 12.52 -13.14
CA LYS A 361 -12.09 11.31 -13.01
C LYS A 361 -12.34 10.99 -11.55
N VAL A 362 -13.58 10.61 -11.22
CA VAL A 362 -13.89 10.07 -9.89
C VAL A 362 -13.13 8.76 -9.67
N PRO A 363 -12.36 8.65 -8.56
CA PRO A 363 -11.43 7.54 -8.33
C PRO A 363 -12.14 6.28 -7.81
N PHE A 364 -13.08 5.76 -8.57
CA PHE A 364 -13.72 4.48 -8.23
C PHE A 364 -12.68 3.36 -8.21
N PRO A 365 -12.68 2.48 -7.18
CA PRO A 365 -11.84 1.28 -7.19
C PRO A 365 -12.09 0.44 -8.45
N TYR A 366 -11.00 -0.10 -9.02
CA TYR A 366 -11.05 -0.74 -10.33
C TYR A 366 -11.83 -2.06 -10.31
N LEU A 367 -12.99 -2.07 -10.94
CA LEU A 367 -13.87 -3.25 -11.02
C LEU A 367 -13.37 -4.37 -11.94
N GLY A 368 -12.27 -4.20 -12.65
CA GLY A 368 -11.56 -5.29 -13.33
C GLY A 368 -10.80 -6.22 -12.37
N ASP A 369 -10.56 -5.77 -11.13
CA ASP A 369 -10.01 -6.61 -10.07
C ASP A 369 -11.12 -7.46 -9.43
N GLN A 370 -10.95 -8.77 -9.45
CA GLN A 370 -11.95 -9.71 -8.91
C GLN A 370 -12.14 -9.56 -7.39
N VAL A 371 -11.09 -9.19 -6.65
CA VAL A 371 -11.19 -8.90 -5.21
C VAL A 371 -12.11 -7.71 -4.97
N ILE A 372 -11.92 -6.63 -5.72
CA ILE A 372 -12.74 -5.42 -5.64
C ILE A 372 -14.19 -5.71 -6.02
N GLN A 373 -14.43 -6.50 -7.08
CA GLN A 373 -15.79 -6.91 -7.48
C GLN A 373 -16.50 -7.66 -6.35
N MET A 374 -15.87 -8.71 -5.82
CA MET A 374 -16.46 -9.52 -4.74
C MET A 374 -16.69 -8.69 -3.48
N ARG A 375 -15.76 -7.80 -3.16
CA ARG A 375 -15.89 -6.93 -2.00
C ARG A 375 -17.03 -5.94 -2.14
N LYS A 376 -17.18 -5.31 -3.31
CA LYS A 376 -18.31 -4.44 -3.60
C LYS A 376 -19.66 -5.17 -3.49
N GLN A 377 -19.73 -6.43 -3.95
CA GLN A 377 -20.95 -7.24 -3.83
C GLN A 377 -21.31 -7.54 -2.38
N ARG A 378 -20.32 -7.82 -1.53
CA ARG A 378 -20.55 -8.15 -0.10
C ARG A 378 -20.77 -6.92 0.76
N HIS A 379 -20.04 -5.86 0.46
CA HIS A 379 -19.99 -4.63 1.26
C HIS A 379 -20.10 -3.39 0.33
N PRO A 380 -21.30 -3.07 -0.19
CA PRO A 380 -21.49 -1.93 -1.10
C PRO A 380 -21.04 -0.58 -0.50
N SER A 381 -21.26 -0.38 0.80
CA SER A 381 -20.81 0.82 1.54
C SER A 381 -19.30 0.99 1.51
N TRP A 382 -18.53 -0.10 1.59
CA TRP A 382 -17.09 -0.07 1.49
C TRP A 382 -16.61 0.57 0.17
N TYR A 383 -17.25 0.22 -0.95
CA TYR A 383 -16.88 0.74 -2.27
C TYR A 383 -17.10 2.26 -2.35
N ALA A 384 -18.20 2.74 -1.80
CA ALA A 384 -18.52 4.16 -1.73
C ALA A 384 -17.56 4.89 -0.77
N CYS A 385 -17.28 4.33 0.41
CA CYS A 385 -16.32 4.89 1.37
C CYS A 385 -14.91 4.98 0.79
N ALA A 386 -14.44 3.95 0.08
CA ALA A 386 -13.13 3.96 -0.58
C ALA A 386 -13.03 5.09 -1.62
N THR A 387 -14.09 5.30 -2.41
CA THR A 387 -14.17 6.39 -3.39
C THR A 387 -14.17 7.75 -2.70
N ALA A 388 -15.05 7.96 -1.71
CA ALA A 388 -15.16 9.23 -0.98
C ALA A 388 -13.83 9.58 -0.29
N ARG A 389 -13.20 8.62 0.37
CA ARG A 389 -11.89 8.76 1.01
C ARG A 389 -10.85 9.29 0.02
N THR A 390 -10.75 8.65 -1.15
CA THR A 390 -9.75 9.05 -2.15
C THR A 390 -10.00 10.46 -2.68
N VAL A 391 -11.24 10.88 -2.85
CA VAL A 391 -11.58 12.27 -3.22
C VAL A 391 -11.18 13.25 -2.12
N ILE A 392 -11.53 12.96 -0.87
CA ILE A 392 -11.20 13.83 0.28
C ILE A 392 -9.67 13.95 0.43
N GLN A 393 -8.94 12.85 0.30
CA GLN A 393 -7.48 12.85 0.36
C GLN A 393 -6.85 13.64 -0.79
N ALA A 394 -7.39 13.56 -1.99
CA ALA A 394 -6.91 14.33 -3.13
C ALA A 394 -7.00 15.84 -2.85
N PHE A 395 -8.15 16.30 -2.40
CA PHE A 395 -8.39 17.73 -2.16
C PHE A 395 -7.75 18.24 -0.85
N GLY A 396 -7.36 17.35 0.06
CA GLY A 396 -6.59 17.70 1.25
C GLY A 396 -5.10 17.95 1.03
N ARG A 397 -4.59 17.92 -0.22
CA ARG A 397 -3.15 18.03 -0.51
C ARG A 397 -2.63 19.46 -0.53
N SER A 398 -3.45 20.39 -0.96
CA SER A 398 -3.05 21.77 -1.22
C SER A 398 -3.36 22.74 -0.08
N ILE A 399 -3.94 22.25 1.03
CA ILE A 399 -4.25 23.08 2.21
C ILE A 399 -3.56 22.48 3.43
N ARG A 400 -2.66 23.23 4.05
CA ARG A 400 -1.84 22.79 5.17
C ARG A 400 -1.90 23.67 6.41
N ASN A 401 -2.36 24.90 6.27
CA ASN A 401 -2.54 25.84 7.37
C ASN A 401 -3.82 26.67 7.19
N GLU A 402 -4.20 27.44 8.19
CA GLU A 402 -5.47 28.21 8.19
C GLU A 402 -5.47 29.37 7.17
N SER A 403 -4.33 29.89 6.79
CA SER A 403 -4.18 30.95 5.80
C SER A 403 -3.96 30.44 4.39
N ASP A 404 -3.78 29.13 4.22
CA ASP A 404 -3.56 28.51 2.92
C ASP A 404 -4.86 28.48 2.09
N HIS A 405 -4.73 28.52 0.77
CA HIS A 405 -5.88 28.51 -0.13
C HIS A 405 -5.58 27.75 -1.42
N ALA A 406 -6.58 27.02 -1.91
CA ALA A 406 -6.53 26.36 -3.21
C ALA A 406 -7.94 26.13 -3.78
N THR A 407 -8.10 26.37 -5.07
CA THR A 407 -9.37 26.11 -5.77
C THR A 407 -9.37 24.71 -6.38
N SER A 408 -10.43 23.94 -6.18
CA SER A 408 -10.56 22.58 -6.70
C SER A 408 -11.67 22.49 -7.76
N TYR A 409 -11.43 21.69 -8.82
CA TYR A 409 -12.37 21.49 -9.92
C TYR A 409 -12.66 20.00 -10.12
N ILE A 410 -13.95 19.65 -10.22
CA ILE A 410 -14.39 18.27 -10.54
C ILE A 410 -14.98 18.28 -11.95
N LEU A 411 -14.35 17.56 -12.87
CA LEU A 411 -14.73 17.54 -14.28
C LEU A 411 -15.60 16.34 -14.67
N ASP A 412 -15.48 15.20 -13.93
CA ASP A 412 -16.25 13.98 -14.21
C ASP A 412 -17.72 14.14 -13.82
N SER A 413 -18.62 13.97 -14.77
CA SER A 413 -20.08 14.09 -14.52
C SER A 413 -20.63 12.96 -13.62
N ASP A 414 -19.92 11.85 -13.48
CA ASP A 414 -20.30 10.76 -12.57
C ASP A 414 -20.27 11.19 -11.08
N TRP A 415 -19.56 12.29 -10.76
CA TRP A 415 -19.52 12.90 -9.44
C TRP A 415 -20.89 13.27 -8.91
N GLN A 416 -21.74 13.91 -9.72
CA GLN A 416 -23.04 14.41 -9.27
C GLN A 416 -23.93 13.29 -8.74
N ARG A 417 -23.99 12.18 -9.47
CA ARG A 417 -24.75 10.99 -9.02
C ARG A 417 -24.13 10.35 -7.79
N PHE A 418 -22.79 10.21 -7.78
CA PHE A 418 -22.06 9.64 -6.65
C PHE A 418 -22.26 10.45 -5.39
N PHE A 419 -22.05 11.75 -5.45
CA PHE A 419 -22.22 12.66 -4.30
C PHE A 419 -23.65 12.68 -3.79
N ARG A 420 -24.64 12.83 -4.67
CA ARG A 420 -26.06 12.83 -4.27
C ARG A 420 -26.46 11.57 -3.50
N THR A 421 -25.93 10.42 -3.87
CA THR A 421 -26.24 9.14 -3.22
C THR A 421 -25.48 8.94 -1.91
N ASN A 422 -24.30 9.54 -1.77
CA ASN A 422 -23.36 9.28 -0.69
C ASN A 422 -22.93 10.56 0.07
N ALA A 423 -23.75 11.62 0.05
CA ALA A 423 -23.40 12.91 0.66
C ALA A 423 -23.06 12.80 2.15
N SER A 424 -23.71 11.90 2.89
CA SER A 424 -23.45 11.65 4.31
C SER A 424 -22.05 11.08 4.61
N MET A 425 -21.33 10.61 3.59
CA MET A 425 -19.96 10.12 3.72
C MET A 425 -18.92 11.26 3.67
N PHE A 426 -19.34 12.46 3.32
CA PHE A 426 -18.42 13.61 3.23
C PHE A 426 -18.51 14.45 4.51
N PRO A 427 -17.37 14.87 5.07
CA PRO A 427 -17.36 15.76 6.24
C PRO A 427 -18.16 17.06 5.96
N PRO A 428 -18.81 17.63 6.99
CA PRO A 428 -19.58 18.87 6.81
C PRO A 428 -18.81 20.01 6.16
N GLU A 429 -17.53 20.14 6.52
CA GLU A 429 -16.61 21.15 5.98
C GLU A 429 -16.24 20.90 4.51
N PHE A 430 -16.24 19.65 4.04
CA PHE A 430 -16.10 19.34 2.61
C PHE A 430 -17.36 19.75 1.84
N VAL A 431 -18.52 19.44 2.40
CA VAL A 431 -19.81 19.82 1.80
C VAL A 431 -19.97 21.34 1.75
N ALA A 432 -19.53 22.05 2.81
CA ALA A 432 -19.56 23.52 2.86
C ALA A 432 -18.61 24.18 1.84
N ALA A 433 -17.58 23.48 1.38
CA ALA A 433 -16.66 23.96 0.35
C ALA A 433 -17.19 23.82 -1.08
N LEU A 434 -18.23 22.99 -1.32
CA LEU A 434 -18.83 22.81 -2.64
C LEU A 434 -19.56 24.08 -3.08
N GLN A 435 -19.24 24.54 -4.29
CA GLN A 435 -19.83 25.72 -4.91
C GLN A 435 -20.75 25.29 -6.07
N GLY A 436 -22.00 25.62 -5.97
CA GLY A 436 -23.01 25.52 -7.04
C GLY A 436 -23.71 24.19 -7.09
#